data_bfa40778cdc739a81a4f7fd9ef5bcccf
#
_entry.id   bfa40778cdc739a81a4f7fd9ef5bcccf
#
_cell.length_a   1.000
_cell.length_b   1.000
_cell.length_c   1.000
_cell.angle_alpha   90.00
_cell.angle_beta   90.00
_cell.angle_gamma   90.00
#
_symmetry.space_group_name_H-M   'P 1'
#
loop_
_entity.id
_entity.type
_entity.pdbx_description
1 polymer ?
#
loop_
_entity_poly.entity_id
_entity_poly.type
_entity_poly.pdbx_seq_one_letter_code
_entity_poly.pdbx_strand_id
1 'polypeptide(L)'
;MTPDELRACEVIDALIRQNRSFALWRIPGESPRFAMQTSGFARLLYNIEELDGQSGFVIAPFHVSEQHPIVLIRPDIRELPLDKGEDVPCSGNKSFTLMEQKFHARETKVPCKGNLKEDYNRRFNSFIEPLRRKQFEKLVLSRSQTIPAGKADFSPAAAFHKAIRRYKYSYVYLCHTPATGTWLGCTPEIILSGEKGEWHTVALAGTQPLQNGELPTEWDDKNREEQEYVAFYIRKQLQALGIKPTETAPAPVRAGELSHLKSDFSFPLPDNKKLGDLLERLHPTPAVCGLPKEETYRFIRENEGYDRSYYSGFIGWLAPEGKRDLYVNLRCMNILADAFVLYAGGGILASSETESEWLETEAKMQTMMHLILDF
;
A
#
# COMPACT_ATOMS: atom_id res chain seq x y z
N MET A 1 -12.22 -20.17 12.31
CA MET A 1 -12.97 -19.83 11.06
C MET A 1 -14.24 -20.63 11.03
N THR A 2 -15.32 -20.08 10.51
CA THR A 2 -16.58 -20.80 10.26
C THR A 2 -16.43 -21.72 9.04
N PRO A 3 -17.32 -22.74 8.83
CA PRO A 3 -17.31 -23.55 7.63
C PRO A 3 -17.40 -22.73 6.33
N ASP A 4 -18.21 -21.66 6.32
CA ASP A 4 -18.34 -20.77 5.15
C ASP A 4 -17.06 -19.96 4.89
N GLU A 5 -16.36 -19.51 5.94
CA GLU A 5 -15.07 -18.84 5.79
C GLU A 5 -13.99 -19.80 5.27
N LEU A 6 -13.99 -21.07 5.70
CA LEU A 6 -13.05 -22.08 5.18
C LEU A 6 -13.30 -22.31 3.68
N ARG A 7 -14.54 -22.48 3.29
CA ARG A 7 -14.92 -22.63 1.87
C ARG A 7 -14.53 -21.39 1.05
N ALA A 8 -14.76 -20.20 1.60
CA ALA A 8 -14.32 -18.96 0.95
C ALA A 8 -12.80 -18.90 0.74
N CYS A 9 -12.01 -19.35 1.74
CA CYS A 9 -10.55 -19.43 1.61
C CYS A 9 -10.14 -20.41 0.49
N GLU A 10 -10.73 -21.59 0.43
CA GLU A 10 -10.43 -22.58 -0.61
C GLU A 10 -10.67 -22.00 -2.03
N VAL A 11 -11.80 -21.32 -2.22
CA VAL A 11 -12.14 -20.68 -3.50
C VAL A 11 -11.12 -19.59 -3.84
N ILE A 12 -10.80 -18.68 -2.90
CA ILE A 12 -9.85 -17.58 -3.14
C ILE A 12 -8.44 -18.12 -3.44
N ASP A 13 -7.96 -19.11 -2.69
CA ASP A 13 -6.65 -19.71 -2.91
C ASP A 13 -6.61 -20.47 -4.26
N ALA A 14 -7.74 -21.06 -4.68
CA ALA A 14 -7.86 -21.65 -6.02
C ALA A 14 -7.78 -20.57 -7.12
N LEU A 15 -8.37 -19.38 -6.94
CA LEU A 15 -8.25 -18.28 -7.88
C LEU A 15 -6.79 -17.82 -8.05
N ILE A 16 -6.00 -17.80 -6.97
CA ILE A 16 -4.56 -17.49 -7.02
C ILE A 16 -3.83 -18.57 -7.83
N ARG A 17 -4.06 -19.86 -7.52
CA ARG A 17 -3.44 -20.98 -8.28
C ARG A 17 -3.81 -20.95 -9.76
N GLN A 18 -5.02 -20.50 -10.09
CA GLN A 18 -5.50 -20.34 -11.47
C GLN A 18 -5.06 -19.00 -12.11
N ASN A 19 -4.25 -18.20 -11.42
CA ASN A 19 -3.73 -16.92 -11.91
C ASN A 19 -4.83 -15.94 -12.32
N ARG A 20 -5.94 -15.85 -11.53
CA ARG A 20 -7.11 -15.01 -11.81
C ARG A 20 -7.00 -13.63 -11.23
N SER A 21 -7.42 -12.61 -11.99
CA SER A 21 -7.44 -11.23 -11.50
C SER A 21 -8.62 -11.01 -10.56
N PHE A 22 -8.33 -10.78 -9.26
CA PHE A 22 -9.33 -10.46 -8.26
C PHE A 22 -8.77 -9.55 -7.17
N ALA A 23 -9.68 -8.97 -6.40
CA ALA A 23 -9.42 -8.25 -5.18
C ALA A 23 -10.45 -8.60 -4.10
N LEU A 24 -9.98 -8.76 -2.89
CA LEU A 24 -10.75 -8.91 -1.66
C LEU A 24 -10.29 -7.82 -0.70
N TRP A 25 -11.19 -7.00 -0.15
CA TRP A 25 -10.80 -5.91 0.74
C TRP A 25 -11.85 -5.59 1.79
N ARG A 26 -11.41 -4.97 2.87
CA ARG A 26 -12.27 -4.47 3.94
C ARG A 26 -11.86 -3.05 4.34
N ILE A 27 -12.80 -2.11 4.23
CA ILE A 27 -12.68 -0.76 4.78
C ILE A 27 -12.94 -0.83 6.30
N PRO A 28 -12.23 -0.05 7.15
CA PRO A 28 -12.49 -0.03 8.58
C PRO A 28 -13.97 0.19 8.91
N GLY A 29 -14.54 -0.69 9.74
CA GLY A 29 -15.96 -0.63 10.13
C GLY A 29 -16.95 -1.21 9.12
N GLU A 30 -16.50 -1.70 7.96
CA GLU A 30 -17.36 -2.29 6.93
C GLU A 30 -17.14 -3.80 6.81
N SER A 31 -18.05 -4.49 6.12
CA SER A 31 -17.91 -5.89 5.74
C SER A 31 -16.91 -6.06 4.60
N PRO A 32 -16.26 -7.22 4.48
CA PRO A 32 -15.40 -7.52 3.34
C PRO A 32 -16.15 -7.43 2.01
N ARG A 33 -15.47 -6.97 0.97
CA ARG A 33 -15.95 -6.87 -0.41
C ARG A 33 -15.06 -7.70 -1.31
N PHE A 34 -15.63 -8.22 -2.38
CA PHE A 34 -14.97 -9.02 -3.41
C PHE A 34 -15.21 -8.43 -4.79
N ALA A 35 -14.21 -8.54 -5.66
CA ALA A 35 -14.31 -8.18 -7.07
C ALA A 35 -13.39 -9.07 -7.90
N MET A 36 -13.89 -9.65 -8.98
CA MET A 36 -13.12 -10.49 -9.89
C MET A 36 -13.40 -10.13 -11.34
N GLN A 37 -12.38 -10.21 -12.18
CA GLN A 37 -12.49 -10.07 -13.62
C GLN A 37 -12.32 -11.44 -14.28
N THR A 38 -13.35 -11.89 -14.99
CA THR A 38 -13.34 -13.17 -15.74
C THR A 38 -13.17 -12.95 -17.24
N SER A 39 -13.57 -11.76 -17.73
CA SER A 39 -13.49 -11.37 -19.14
C SER A 39 -12.21 -10.59 -19.43
N GLY A 40 -11.34 -11.13 -20.28
CA GLY A 40 -10.10 -10.47 -20.68
C GLY A 40 -9.07 -10.33 -19.55
N PHE A 41 -8.17 -9.37 -19.70
CA PHE A 41 -7.10 -9.10 -18.74
C PHE A 41 -7.38 -7.81 -17.95
N ALA A 42 -6.82 -7.71 -16.74
CA ALA A 42 -6.76 -6.45 -16.02
C ALA A 42 -6.05 -5.41 -16.89
N ARG A 43 -6.58 -4.18 -16.89
CA ARG A 43 -6.03 -3.11 -17.72
C ARG A 43 -4.72 -2.61 -17.14
N LEU A 44 -3.68 -2.51 -17.98
CA LEU A 44 -2.40 -1.90 -17.64
C LEU A 44 -2.42 -0.44 -18.06
N LEU A 45 -2.03 0.45 -17.15
CA LEU A 45 -1.98 1.90 -17.34
C LEU A 45 -0.60 2.39 -16.97
N TYR A 46 -0.14 3.44 -17.62
CA TYR A 46 1.22 3.96 -17.47
C TYR A 46 1.25 5.41 -16.97
N ASN A 47 0.08 6.04 -16.82
CA ASN A 47 -0.09 7.36 -16.24
C ASN A 47 -1.27 7.35 -15.25
N ILE A 48 -1.15 8.11 -14.17
CA ILE A 48 -2.19 8.21 -13.14
C ILE A 48 -3.46 8.86 -13.71
N GLU A 49 -3.32 9.83 -14.62
CA GLU A 49 -4.45 10.49 -15.29
C GLU A 49 -5.35 9.52 -16.07
N GLU A 50 -4.81 8.39 -16.53
CA GLU A 50 -5.62 7.36 -17.20
C GLU A 50 -6.65 6.69 -16.27
N LEU A 51 -6.59 6.95 -14.96
CA LEU A 51 -7.59 6.51 -13.98
C LEU A 51 -8.86 7.36 -13.99
N ASP A 52 -8.83 8.53 -14.66
CA ASP A 52 -10.01 9.40 -14.77
C ASP A 52 -11.16 8.67 -15.46
N GLY A 53 -12.33 8.73 -14.82
CA GLY A 53 -13.54 8.06 -15.31
C GLY A 53 -13.52 6.54 -15.25
N GLN A 54 -12.45 5.91 -14.73
CA GLN A 54 -12.37 4.45 -14.61
C GLN A 54 -13.15 3.94 -13.40
N SER A 55 -13.62 2.70 -13.51
CA SER A 55 -14.26 1.95 -12.43
C SER A 55 -13.57 0.60 -12.23
N GLY A 56 -13.31 0.23 -10.98
CA GLY A 56 -12.70 -1.04 -10.64
C GLY A 56 -11.77 -0.98 -9.44
N PHE A 57 -11.05 -2.06 -9.21
CA PHE A 57 -10.04 -2.12 -8.17
C PHE A 57 -8.66 -1.83 -8.79
N VAL A 58 -7.96 -0.86 -8.23
CA VAL A 58 -6.65 -0.42 -8.72
C VAL A 58 -5.55 -0.81 -7.75
N ILE A 59 -4.41 -1.22 -8.30
CA ILE A 59 -3.12 -1.28 -7.61
C ILE A 59 -2.09 -0.54 -8.45
N ALA A 60 -1.45 0.47 -7.86
CA ALA A 60 -0.45 1.31 -8.49
C ALA A 60 0.90 1.20 -7.77
N PRO A 61 2.03 1.19 -8.50
CA PRO A 61 3.36 1.11 -7.92
C PRO A 61 3.81 2.46 -7.34
N PHE A 62 4.92 2.44 -6.58
CA PHE A 62 5.62 3.67 -6.19
C PHE A 62 6.15 4.44 -7.41
N HIS A 63 6.68 3.71 -8.38
CA HIS A 63 7.16 4.24 -9.66
C HIS A 63 6.53 3.46 -10.81
N VAL A 64 5.75 4.17 -11.63
CA VAL A 64 5.14 3.57 -12.82
C VAL A 64 6.19 3.29 -13.88
N SER A 65 6.24 2.07 -14.37
CA SER A 65 7.17 1.60 -15.40
C SER A 65 6.56 0.46 -16.21
N GLU A 66 7.23 0.05 -17.29
CA GLU A 66 6.82 -1.15 -18.04
C GLU A 66 6.87 -2.43 -17.17
N GLN A 67 7.73 -2.45 -16.15
CA GLN A 67 7.85 -3.58 -15.22
C GLN A 67 6.76 -3.56 -14.15
N HIS A 68 6.41 -2.38 -13.69
CA HIS A 68 5.39 -2.15 -12.67
C HIS A 68 4.38 -1.12 -13.17
N PRO A 69 3.42 -1.53 -14.03
CA PRO A 69 2.34 -0.66 -14.47
C PRO A 69 1.30 -0.46 -13.35
N ILE A 70 0.47 0.55 -13.50
CA ILE A 70 -0.79 0.62 -12.75
C ILE A 70 -1.70 -0.48 -13.30
N VAL A 71 -2.29 -1.30 -12.43
CA VAL A 71 -3.18 -2.39 -12.83
C VAL A 71 -4.58 -2.12 -12.34
N LEU A 72 -5.54 -2.11 -13.27
CA LEU A 72 -6.95 -1.90 -13.00
C LEU A 72 -7.75 -3.18 -13.29
N ILE A 73 -8.29 -3.79 -12.25
CA ILE A 73 -9.25 -4.90 -12.33
C ILE A 73 -10.63 -4.28 -12.58
N ARG A 74 -11.25 -4.58 -13.72
CA ARG A 74 -12.62 -4.19 -14.07
C ARG A 74 -13.56 -5.37 -13.87
N PRO A 75 -14.17 -5.50 -12.67
CA PRO A 75 -14.86 -6.72 -12.31
C PRO A 75 -16.19 -6.87 -13.05
N ASP A 76 -16.43 -8.09 -13.48
CA ASP A 76 -17.72 -8.60 -13.94
C ASP A 76 -18.40 -9.47 -12.87
N ILE A 77 -17.68 -9.86 -11.82
CA ILE A 77 -18.19 -10.55 -10.62
C ILE A 77 -17.87 -9.74 -9.38
N ARG A 78 -18.87 -9.50 -8.51
CA ARG A 78 -18.74 -8.71 -7.27
C ARG A 78 -19.10 -9.48 -6.00
N GLU A 79 -19.48 -10.76 -6.15
CA GLU A 79 -19.76 -11.68 -5.05
C GLU A 79 -18.91 -12.91 -5.19
N LEU A 80 -18.40 -13.44 -4.09
CA LEU A 80 -17.57 -14.64 -4.13
C LEU A 80 -18.42 -15.83 -4.57
N PRO A 81 -18.03 -16.56 -5.64
CA PRO A 81 -18.82 -17.64 -6.20
C PRO A 81 -18.68 -18.95 -5.37
N LEU A 82 -19.29 -18.98 -4.20
CA LEU A 82 -19.23 -20.12 -3.25
C LEU A 82 -19.87 -21.40 -3.81
N ASP A 83 -20.83 -21.26 -4.75
CA ASP A 83 -21.57 -22.41 -5.30
C ASP A 83 -20.91 -23.08 -6.50
N LYS A 84 -19.88 -22.46 -7.06
CA LYS A 84 -19.26 -22.92 -8.32
C LYS A 84 -17.94 -23.63 -8.11
N GLY A 85 -17.73 -24.46 -7.16
CA GLY A 85 -16.59 -25.35 -7.03
C GLY A 85 -15.28 -24.89 -7.72
N GLU A 86 -14.43 -25.80 -8.15
CA GLU A 86 -13.19 -25.52 -8.90
C GLU A 86 -13.41 -24.96 -10.32
N ASP A 87 -14.64 -25.02 -10.84
CA ASP A 87 -15.01 -24.59 -12.20
C ASP A 87 -15.60 -23.18 -12.23
N VAL A 88 -14.79 -22.15 -11.93
CA VAL A 88 -15.15 -20.77 -12.32
C VAL A 88 -14.98 -20.64 -13.83
N PRO A 89 -16.04 -20.31 -14.62
CA PRO A 89 -16.00 -20.36 -16.07
C PRO A 89 -14.86 -19.50 -16.65
N CYS A 90 -14.07 -20.12 -17.48
CA CYS A 90 -13.02 -19.44 -18.25
C CYS A 90 -13.52 -19.17 -19.67
N SER A 91 -13.96 -17.96 -19.97
CA SER A 91 -13.98 -17.48 -21.35
C SER A 91 -12.59 -16.88 -21.67
N GLY A 92 -11.60 -17.73 -21.91
CA GLY A 92 -10.24 -17.25 -22.14
C GLY A 92 -9.52 -18.03 -23.23
N ASN A 93 -9.27 -17.38 -24.35
CA ASN A 93 -8.50 -17.84 -25.50
C ASN A 93 -7.10 -18.36 -25.12
N LYS A 94 -6.59 -19.30 -25.93
CA LYS A 94 -5.24 -19.90 -25.92
C LYS A 94 -4.07 -18.90 -26.05
N SER A 95 -4.35 -17.58 -26.08
CA SER A 95 -3.36 -16.50 -26.09
C SER A 95 -2.78 -16.18 -24.70
N PHE A 96 -3.27 -16.84 -23.64
CA PHE A 96 -2.87 -16.65 -22.25
C PHE A 96 -1.39 -17.00 -22.01
N THR A 97 -0.93 -18.09 -22.60
CA THR A 97 0.38 -18.71 -22.31
C THR A 97 1.60 -17.85 -22.68
N LEU A 98 1.50 -16.95 -23.68
CA LEU A 98 2.62 -16.14 -24.15
C LEU A 98 2.85 -14.85 -23.32
N MET A 99 1.78 -14.27 -22.76
CA MET A 99 1.90 -13.13 -21.83
C MET A 99 2.32 -13.58 -20.43
N GLU A 100 1.79 -14.71 -19.96
CA GLU A 100 2.16 -15.31 -18.67
C GLU A 100 3.67 -15.60 -18.60
N GLN A 101 4.27 -16.13 -19.68
CA GLN A 101 5.71 -16.39 -19.75
C GLN A 101 6.56 -15.12 -19.67
N LYS A 102 6.07 -13.95 -20.14
CA LYS A 102 6.80 -12.68 -20.05
C LYS A 102 6.80 -12.09 -18.65
N PHE A 103 5.77 -12.31 -17.85
CA PHE A 103 5.67 -11.77 -16.48
C PHE A 103 6.24 -12.76 -15.44
N HIS A 104 6.07 -14.08 -15.61
CA HIS A 104 6.61 -15.10 -14.69
C HIS A 104 8.14 -15.29 -14.79
N ALA A 105 8.75 -14.95 -15.92
CA ALA A 105 10.21 -15.08 -16.11
C ALA A 105 11.04 -13.93 -15.50
N ARG A 106 10.39 -12.96 -14.87
CA ARG A 106 11.08 -11.89 -14.15
C ARG A 106 11.22 -12.27 -12.68
N GLU A 107 12.23 -13.08 -12.39
CA GLU A 107 12.75 -13.28 -11.06
C GLU A 107 12.94 -11.91 -10.40
N THR A 108 12.11 -11.58 -9.43
CA THR A 108 12.49 -10.59 -8.43
C THR A 108 13.81 -11.10 -7.86
N LYS A 109 14.93 -10.44 -8.17
CA LYS A 109 16.22 -10.76 -7.58
C LYS A 109 16.01 -10.75 -6.08
N VAL A 110 15.93 -11.93 -5.48
CA VAL A 110 15.86 -12.10 -4.03
C VAL A 110 17.06 -11.32 -3.49
N PRO A 111 16.85 -10.31 -2.63
CA PRO A 111 17.96 -9.54 -2.08
C PRO A 111 18.94 -10.50 -1.43
N CYS A 112 20.23 -10.33 -1.73
CA CYS A 112 21.32 -11.19 -1.28
C CYS A 112 21.26 -11.47 0.22
N LYS A 113 21.72 -12.67 0.61
CA LYS A 113 22.01 -13.08 2.00
C LYS A 113 23.14 -12.22 2.60
N GLY A 114 22.85 -10.95 2.89
CA GLY A 114 23.73 -10.01 3.60
C GLY A 114 23.16 -9.68 4.97
N ASN A 115 23.97 -9.06 5.83
CA ASN A 115 23.45 -8.50 7.08
C ASN A 115 22.51 -7.33 6.76
N LEU A 116 21.20 -7.56 6.85
CA LEU A 116 20.16 -6.59 6.52
C LEU A 116 20.34 -5.27 7.29
N LYS A 117 20.82 -5.34 8.54
CA LYS A 117 21.04 -4.14 9.37
C LYS A 117 22.26 -3.34 8.89
N GLU A 118 23.34 -3.99 8.50
CA GLU A 118 24.52 -3.30 7.95
C GLU A 118 24.20 -2.63 6.60
N ASP A 119 23.42 -3.28 5.76
CA ASP A 119 22.97 -2.72 4.50
C ASP A 119 22.06 -1.50 4.73
N TYR A 120 21.12 -1.60 5.66
CA TYR A 120 20.28 -0.47 6.08
C TYR A 120 21.11 0.69 6.62
N ASN A 121 22.08 0.43 7.52
CA ASN A 121 22.94 1.45 8.10
C ASN A 121 23.75 2.21 7.02
N ARG A 122 24.25 1.49 6.02
CA ARG A 122 24.97 2.11 4.89
C ARG A 122 24.07 3.05 4.10
N ARG A 123 22.83 2.62 3.79
CA ARG A 123 21.85 3.44 3.08
C ARG A 123 21.39 4.61 3.94
N PHE A 124 21.18 4.39 5.24
CA PHE A 124 20.84 5.46 6.16
C PHE A 124 21.88 6.58 6.12
N ASN A 125 23.18 6.25 6.15
CA ASN A 125 24.24 7.23 6.07
C ASN A 125 24.21 8.03 4.76
N SER A 126 23.83 7.42 3.63
CA SER A 126 23.67 8.15 2.37
C SER A 126 22.44 9.05 2.34
N PHE A 127 21.40 8.72 3.11
CA PHE A 127 20.16 9.50 3.20
C PHE A 127 20.24 10.65 4.21
N ILE A 128 20.93 10.45 5.34
CA ILE A 128 21.02 11.46 6.39
C ILE A 128 21.93 12.64 6.01
N GLU A 129 22.95 12.39 5.18
CA GLU A 129 23.93 13.42 4.83
C GLU A 129 23.32 14.59 4.05
N PRO A 130 22.52 14.40 2.96
CA PRO A 130 21.87 15.51 2.28
C PRO A 130 20.83 16.24 3.15
N LEU A 131 20.19 15.55 4.11
CA LEU A 131 19.30 16.19 5.09
C LEU A 131 20.08 17.12 6.03
N ARG A 132 21.22 16.68 6.57
CA ARG A 132 22.11 17.50 7.42
C ARG A 132 22.69 18.71 6.66
N ARG A 133 22.90 18.55 5.36
CA ARG A 133 23.31 19.65 4.46
C ARG A 133 22.14 20.55 4.02
N LYS A 134 20.90 20.28 4.48
CA LYS A 134 19.69 21.02 4.12
C LYS A 134 19.37 21.02 2.62
N GLN A 135 19.79 19.97 1.91
CA GLN A 135 19.41 19.74 0.51
C GLN A 135 17.96 19.25 0.40
N PHE A 136 17.52 18.49 1.40
CA PHE A 136 16.16 18.01 1.56
C PHE A 136 15.66 18.33 2.97
N GLU A 137 14.35 18.48 3.12
CA GLU A 137 13.69 18.68 4.41
C GLU A 137 13.37 17.33 5.07
N LYS A 138 12.94 16.37 4.25
CA LYS A 138 12.57 15.01 4.65
C LYS A 138 12.91 14.02 3.55
N LEU A 139 13.36 12.82 3.91
CA LEU A 139 13.46 11.65 3.04
C LEU A 139 12.77 10.45 3.70
N VAL A 140 12.29 9.50 2.90
CA VAL A 140 11.80 8.22 3.42
C VAL A 140 12.74 7.11 2.96
N LEU A 141 13.39 6.46 3.91
CA LEU A 141 14.20 5.28 3.67
C LEU A 141 13.39 4.03 3.96
N SER A 142 13.33 3.13 2.99
CA SER A 142 12.66 1.85 3.15
C SER A 142 13.58 0.66 2.94
N ARG A 143 13.10 -0.49 3.35
CA ARG A 143 13.75 -1.77 3.11
C ARG A 143 12.74 -2.88 2.87
N SER A 144 13.21 -3.95 2.25
CA SER A 144 12.47 -5.20 2.13
C SER A 144 13.16 -6.31 2.91
N GLN A 145 12.38 -7.31 3.31
CA GLN A 145 12.88 -8.54 3.93
C GLN A 145 12.19 -9.74 3.32
N THR A 146 12.98 -10.65 2.77
CA THR A 146 12.47 -11.91 2.22
C THR A 146 12.51 -12.98 3.30
N ILE A 147 11.37 -13.64 3.51
CA ILE A 147 11.16 -14.74 4.44
C ILE A 147 10.81 -15.97 3.63
N PRO A 148 11.60 -17.06 3.69
CA PRO A 148 11.24 -18.30 3.00
C PRO A 148 9.87 -18.80 3.47
N ALA A 149 9.03 -19.23 2.55
CA ALA A 149 7.80 -19.95 2.88
C ALA A 149 8.21 -21.28 3.53
N GLY A 150 7.64 -21.58 4.69
CA GLY A 150 7.83 -22.87 5.35
C GLY A 150 7.26 -24.02 4.53
N LYS A 151 7.40 -25.25 5.02
CA LYS A 151 6.81 -26.45 4.40
C LYS A 151 5.27 -26.53 4.56
N ALA A 152 4.68 -25.66 5.38
CA ALA A 152 3.24 -25.62 5.59
C ALA A 152 2.54 -24.89 4.42
N ASP A 153 1.38 -25.40 4.02
CA ASP A 153 0.54 -24.77 3.01
C ASP A 153 -0.01 -23.45 3.54
N PHE A 154 0.66 -22.35 3.21
CA PHE A 154 0.19 -21.00 3.56
C PHE A 154 -1.01 -20.64 2.70
N SER A 155 -2.12 -20.24 3.36
CA SER A 155 -3.33 -19.74 2.70
C SER A 155 -3.37 -18.21 2.75
N PRO A 156 -3.17 -17.51 1.62
CA PRO A 156 -3.33 -16.06 1.53
C PRO A 156 -4.72 -15.59 1.98
N ALA A 157 -5.76 -16.34 1.66
CA ALA A 157 -7.13 -16.04 2.06
C ALA A 157 -7.34 -16.16 3.58
N ALA A 158 -6.79 -17.19 4.22
CA ALA A 158 -6.83 -17.32 5.68
C ALA A 158 -6.06 -16.20 6.36
N ALA A 159 -4.90 -15.79 5.79
CA ALA A 159 -4.14 -14.64 6.27
C ALA A 159 -4.94 -13.32 6.16
N PHE A 160 -5.72 -13.11 5.10
CA PHE A 160 -6.63 -11.98 4.98
C PHE A 160 -7.70 -12.01 6.08
N HIS A 161 -8.36 -13.14 6.32
CA HIS A 161 -9.36 -13.28 7.39
C HIS A 161 -8.76 -13.03 8.78
N LYS A 162 -7.54 -13.50 9.03
CA LYS A 162 -6.79 -13.20 10.25
C LYS A 162 -6.51 -11.71 10.38
N ALA A 163 -6.09 -11.06 9.28
CA ALA A 163 -5.77 -9.64 9.23
C ALA A 163 -6.98 -8.76 9.55
N ILE A 164 -8.17 -9.03 8.98
CA ILE A 164 -9.38 -8.24 9.24
C ILE A 164 -9.85 -8.34 10.69
N ARG A 165 -9.60 -9.48 11.36
CA ARG A 165 -9.90 -9.66 12.79
C ARG A 165 -8.94 -8.91 13.69
N ARG A 166 -7.64 -8.93 13.34
CA ARG A 166 -6.57 -8.30 14.12
C ARG A 166 -6.51 -6.78 13.93
N TYR A 167 -6.57 -6.32 12.70
CA TYR A 167 -6.31 -4.92 12.31
C TYR A 167 -7.61 -4.16 11.99
N LYS A 168 -8.49 -4.02 12.98
CA LYS A 168 -9.85 -3.47 12.83
C LYS A 168 -9.88 -2.04 12.27
N TYR A 169 -8.83 -1.24 12.53
CA TYR A 169 -8.72 0.17 12.14
C TYR A 169 -7.96 0.40 10.83
N SER A 170 -7.49 -0.66 10.17
CA SER A 170 -6.75 -0.56 8.91
C SER A 170 -7.61 -0.99 7.72
N TYR A 171 -7.35 -0.41 6.57
CA TYR A 171 -7.79 -0.99 5.30
C TYR A 171 -7.02 -2.28 5.06
N VAL A 172 -7.70 -3.39 4.92
CA VAL A 172 -7.09 -4.71 4.67
C VAL A 172 -7.46 -5.16 3.28
N TYR A 173 -6.50 -5.66 2.53
CA TYR A 173 -6.74 -6.16 1.19
C TYR A 173 -5.91 -7.41 0.89
N LEU A 174 -6.41 -8.25 0.01
CA LEU A 174 -5.72 -9.31 -0.71
C LEU A 174 -6.08 -9.16 -2.18
N CYS A 175 -5.09 -8.98 -3.05
CA CYS A 175 -5.33 -8.95 -4.48
C CYS A 175 -4.33 -9.80 -5.24
N HIS A 176 -4.76 -10.30 -6.39
CA HIS A 176 -3.93 -11.05 -7.31
C HIS A 176 -4.25 -10.66 -8.74
N THR A 177 -3.21 -10.45 -9.54
CA THR A 177 -3.31 -10.39 -11.01
C THR A 177 -2.08 -11.04 -11.63
N PRO A 178 -2.16 -11.53 -12.87
CA PRO A 178 -0.97 -12.03 -13.58
C PRO A 178 0.16 -11.01 -13.70
N ALA A 179 -0.17 -9.71 -13.68
CA ALA A 179 0.82 -8.63 -13.83
C ALA A 179 1.48 -8.23 -12.50
N THR A 180 0.77 -8.33 -11.38
CA THR A 180 1.27 -7.88 -10.07
C THR A 180 1.75 -9.00 -9.17
N GLY A 181 1.32 -10.26 -9.44
CA GLY A 181 1.38 -11.34 -8.46
C GLY A 181 0.40 -11.11 -7.30
N THR A 182 0.64 -11.77 -6.17
CA THR A 182 -0.24 -11.74 -4.99
C THR A 182 0.27 -10.74 -3.94
N TRP A 183 -0.60 -9.82 -3.55
CA TRP A 183 -0.32 -8.81 -2.53
C TRP A 183 -1.34 -8.85 -1.40
N LEU A 184 -0.85 -8.80 -0.16
CA LEU A 184 -1.65 -8.68 1.06
C LEU A 184 -1.14 -7.48 1.87
N GLY A 185 -2.05 -6.64 2.37
CA GLY A 185 -1.66 -5.49 3.17
C GLY A 185 -2.72 -5.00 4.15
N CYS A 186 -2.26 -4.22 5.14
CA CYS A 186 -3.05 -3.67 6.23
C CYS A 186 -2.68 -2.21 6.46
N THR A 187 -3.13 -1.32 5.58
CA THR A 187 -2.72 0.09 5.58
C THR A 187 -3.68 0.99 6.35
N PRO A 188 -3.19 1.94 7.17
CA PRO A 188 -4.02 2.94 7.82
C PRO A 188 -4.19 4.22 7.01
N GLU A 189 -3.39 4.44 5.95
CA GLU A 189 -3.22 5.73 5.31
C GLU A 189 -4.10 5.89 4.07
N ILE A 190 -5.09 6.78 4.16
CA ILE A 190 -5.93 7.18 3.04
C ILE A 190 -5.13 8.18 2.19
N ILE A 191 -4.94 7.88 0.89
CA ILE A 191 -4.42 8.89 -0.02
C ILE A 191 -5.53 9.79 -0.54
N LEU A 192 -6.69 9.19 -0.86
CA LEU A 192 -7.85 9.93 -1.32
C LEU A 192 -9.12 9.08 -1.17
N SER A 193 -10.12 9.61 -0.50
CA SER A 193 -11.45 9.00 -0.39
C SER A 193 -12.50 10.03 -0.72
N GLY A 194 -13.63 9.64 -1.31
CA GLY A 194 -14.68 10.59 -1.62
C GLY A 194 -15.91 9.98 -2.25
N GLU A 195 -17.03 10.68 -2.09
CA GLU A 195 -18.33 10.36 -2.65
C GLU A 195 -19.14 11.65 -2.84
N LYS A 196 -19.87 11.75 -3.95
CA LYS A 196 -20.84 12.85 -4.20
C LYS A 196 -20.25 14.26 -4.11
N GLY A 197 -18.98 14.40 -4.52
CA GLY A 197 -18.30 15.70 -4.53
C GLY A 197 -17.63 16.11 -3.23
N GLU A 198 -17.81 15.34 -2.15
CA GLU A 198 -17.08 15.51 -0.90
C GLU A 198 -15.87 14.58 -0.86
N TRP A 199 -14.70 15.13 -0.61
CA TRP A 199 -13.43 14.42 -0.66
C TRP A 199 -12.65 14.57 0.64
N HIS A 200 -11.81 13.56 0.88
CA HIS A 200 -11.04 13.41 2.09
C HIS A 200 -9.66 12.84 1.80
N THR A 201 -8.65 13.41 2.44
CA THR A 201 -7.29 12.88 2.51
C THR A 201 -6.74 13.05 3.92
N VAL A 202 -5.61 12.41 4.24
CA VAL A 202 -5.02 12.48 5.58
C VAL A 202 -3.53 12.79 5.52
N ALA A 203 -3.05 13.59 6.46
CA ALA A 203 -1.63 13.63 6.80
C ALA A 203 -1.40 12.65 7.96
N LEU A 204 -0.71 11.55 7.68
CA LEU A 204 -0.41 10.49 8.66
C LEU A 204 1.11 10.28 8.71
N ALA A 205 1.75 10.76 9.75
CA ALA A 205 3.19 10.62 9.95
C ALA A 205 3.56 10.78 11.42
N GLY A 206 4.83 10.55 11.74
CA GLY A 206 5.26 10.35 13.12
C GLY A 206 4.82 8.99 13.64
N THR A 207 5.71 8.27 14.31
CA THR A 207 5.45 6.90 14.78
C THR A 207 5.93 6.73 16.20
N GLN A 208 5.05 6.23 17.07
CA GLN A 208 5.43 5.79 18.41
C GLN A 208 4.76 4.44 18.74
N PRO A 209 5.38 3.60 19.58
CA PRO A 209 4.73 2.41 20.11
C PRO A 209 3.54 2.80 21.01
N LEU A 210 2.57 1.91 21.11
CA LEU A 210 1.53 2.04 22.10
C LEU A 210 2.12 1.94 23.51
N GLN A 211 1.62 2.75 24.45
CA GLN A 211 2.02 2.73 25.86
C GLN A 211 1.00 1.88 26.64
N ASN A 212 1.39 0.69 27.07
CA ASN A 212 0.48 -0.27 27.73
C ASN A 212 -0.77 -0.60 26.91
N GLY A 213 -0.65 -0.61 25.57
CA GLY A 213 -1.77 -0.85 24.66
C GLY A 213 -2.64 0.38 24.35
N GLU A 214 -2.35 1.53 24.98
CA GLU A 214 -3.06 2.80 24.77
C GLU A 214 -2.25 3.76 23.88
N LEU A 215 -2.93 4.78 23.35
CA LEU A 215 -2.30 5.82 22.56
C LEU A 215 -1.40 6.71 23.42
N PRO A 216 -0.19 7.08 22.97
CA PRO A 216 0.68 7.99 23.70
C PRO A 216 0.01 9.39 23.81
N THR A 217 0.18 10.00 24.97
CA THR A 217 -0.34 11.35 25.27
C THR A 217 0.67 12.45 24.89
N GLU A 218 1.95 12.09 24.86
CA GLU A 218 3.04 13.02 24.54
C GLU A 218 3.75 12.58 23.26
N TRP A 219 4.20 13.55 22.47
CA TRP A 219 4.90 13.34 21.22
C TRP A 219 6.15 14.22 21.20
N ASP A 220 7.25 13.65 20.77
CA ASP A 220 8.51 14.39 20.59
C ASP A 220 8.47 15.33 19.38
N ASP A 221 9.40 16.27 19.35
CA ASP A 221 9.46 17.31 18.32
C ASP A 221 9.72 16.72 16.93
N LYS A 222 10.53 15.64 16.81
CA LYS A 222 10.78 14.96 15.53
C LYS A 222 9.50 14.44 14.91
N ASN A 223 8.67 13.73 15.69
CA ASN A 223 7.42 13.15 15.20
C ASN A 223 6.38 14.23 14.84
N ARG A 224 6.34 15.33 15.60
CA ARG A 224 5.48 16.49 15.29
C ARG A 224 5.93 17.20 14.01
N GLU A 225 7.22 17.42 13.84
CA GLU A 225 7.80 18.04 12.65
C GLU A 225 7.55 17.16 11.42
N GLU A 226 7.74 15.85 11.53
CA GLU A 226 7.48 14.90 10.45
C GLU A 226 6.03 14.94 9.98
N GLN A 227 5.06 15.02 10.91
CA GLN A 227 3.65 15.11 10.58
C GLN A 227 3.30 16.47 9.95
N GLU A 228 3.85 17.57 10.46
CA GLU A 228 3.62 18.91 9.90
C GLU A 228 4.15 19.04 8.46
N TYR A 229 5.26 18.43 8.12
CA TYR A 229 5.74 18.38 6.73
C TYR A 229 4.71 17.75 5.79
N VAL A 230 4.07 16.66 6.20
CA VAL A 230 3.04 16.01 5.38
C VAL A 230 1.78 16.88 5.29
N ALA A 231 1.33 17.44 6.42
CA ALA A 231 0.16 18.32 6.46
C ALA A 231 0.36 19.59 5.61
N PHE A 232 1.52 20.24 5.75
CA PHE A 232 1.90 21.42 4.95
C PHE A 232 1.89 21.12 3.45
N TYR A 233 2.46 19.98 3.05
CA TYR A 233 2.47 19.56 1.66
C TYR A 233 1.04 19.40 1.10
N ILE A 234 0.18 18.63 1.78
CA ILE A 234 -1.21 18.41 1.37
C ILE A 234 -1.94 19.75 1.24
N ARG A 235 -1.83 20.62 2.23
CA ARG A 235 -2.42 21.97 2.24
C ARG A 235 -1.98 22.77 1.01
N LYS A 236 -0.67 22.77 0.71
CA LYS A 236 -0.09 23.45 -0.45
C LYS A 236 -0.60 22.89 -1.78
N GLN A 237 -0.72 21.55 -1.92
CA GLN A 237 -1.23 20.95 -3.16
C GLN A 237 -2.70 21.28 -3.38
N LEU A 238 -3.53 21.21 -2.34
CA LEU A 238 -4.94 21.57 -2.44
C LEU A 238 -5.13 23.06 -2.78
N GLN A 239 -4.36 23.95 -2.14
CA GLN A 239 -4.38 25.39 -2.44
C GLN A 239 -3.96 25.71 -3.88
N ALA A 240 -2.97 24.98 -4.44
CA ALA A 240 -2.54 25.15 -5.82
C ALA A 240 -3.64 24.76 -6.85
N LEU A 241 -4.61 23.93 -6.44
CA LEU A 241 -5.82 23.61 -7.21
C LEU A 241 -7.00 24.57 -6.93
N GLY A 242 -6.78 25.62 -6.12
CA GLY A 242 -7.85 26.53 -5.69
C GLY A 242 -8.80 25.94 -4.64
N ILE A 243 -8.43 24.81 -4.03
CA ILE A 243 -9.22 24.10 -3.03
C ILE A 243 -8.83 24.62 -1.63
N LYS A 244 -9.84 25.02 -0.85
CA LYS A 244 -9.67 25.39 0.56
C LYS A 244 -10.22 24.25 1.43
N PRO A 245 -9.36 23.37 1.99
CA PRO A 245 -9.83 22.27 2.83
C PRO A 245 -10.24 22.75 4.22
N THR A 246 -11.09 21.96 4.88
CA THR A 246 -11.22 21.96 6.33
C THR A 246 -10.19 20.97 6.87
N GLU A 247 -9.35 21.42 7.81
CA GLU A 247 -8.26 20.65 8.38
C GLU A 247 -8.46 20.49 9.88
N THR A 248 -8.26 19.26 10.40
CA THR A 248 -8.24 19.01 11.85
C THR A 248 -6.85 19.18 12.43
N ALA A 249 -6.77 19.58 13.70
CA ALA A 249 -5.50 19.51 14.43
C ALA A 249 -4.97 18.06 14.45
N PRO A 250 -3.62 17.88 14.49
CA PRO A 250 -3.05 16.55 14.57
C PRO A 250 -3.44 15.85 15.88
N ALA A 251 -3.91 14.61 15.75
CA ALA A 251 -4.33 13.78 16.87
C ALA A 251 -3.71 12.38 16.76
N PRO A 252 -3.39 11.71 17.88
CA PRO A 252 -2.89 10.35 17.86
C PRO A 252 -3.96 9.36 17.39
N VAL A 253 -3.58 8.46 16.50
CA VAL A 253 -4.44 7.37 16.02
C VAL A 253 -3.69 6.04 16.05
N ARG A 254 -4.43 4.96 16.30
CA ARG A 254 -3.88 3.60 16.27
C ARG A 254 -3.78 3.06 14.84
N ALA A 255 -2.63 2.49 14.51
CA ALA A 255 -2.39 1.78 13.27
C ALA A 255 -1.68 0.43 13.55
N GLY A 256 -2.46 -0.61 13.74
CA GLY A 256 -1.97 -1.91 14.19
C GLY A 256 -1.46 -1.85 15.63
N GLU A 257 -0.20 -2.19 15.84
CA GLU A 257 0.49 -2.15 17.15
C GLU A 257 1.25 -0.83 17.38
N LEU A 258 1.09 0.14 16.49
CA LEU A 258 1.74 1.44 16.55
C LEU A 258 0.69 2.56 16.58
N SER A 259 1.12 3.75 16.98
CA SER A 259 0.36 4.97 16.85
C SER A 259 1.05 5.96 15.92
N HIS A 260 0.24 6.82 15.28
CA HIS A 260 0.69 7.91 14.41
C HIS A 260 -0.06 9.18 14.74
N LEU A 261 0.53 10.33 14.38
CA LEU A 261 -0.20 11.61 14.35
C LEU A 261 -0.96 11.73 13.03
N LYS A 262 -2.24 12.10 13.12
CA LYS A 262 -3.13 12.25 11.96
C LYS A 262 -3.84 13.59 11.97
N SER A 263 -3.82 14.30 10.82
CA SER A 263 -4.73 15.39 10.50
C SER A 263 -5.62 14.97 9.33
N ASP A 264 -6.91 15.25 9.44
CA ASP A 264 -7.90 14.99 8.40
C ASP A 264 -8.12 16.27 7.56
N PHE A 265 -8.17 16.10 6.24
CA PHE A 265 -8.45 17.15 5.27
C PHE A 265 -9.74 16.82 4.53
N SER A 266 -10.78 17.64 4.68
CA SER A 266 -12.04 17.49 3.95
C SER A 266 -12.24 18.66 3.02
N PHE A 267 -12.69 18.40 1.78
CA PHE A 267 -12.82 19.43 0.76
C PHE A 267 -13.81 19.02 -0.34
N PRO A 268 -14.52 20.00 -0.95
CA PRO A 268 -15.32 19.75 -2.13
C PRO A 268 -14.43 19.63 -3.38
N LEU A 269 -14.75 18.70 -4.27
CA LEU A 269 -14.18 18.61 -5.61
C LEU A 269 -15.35 18.41 -6.59
N PRO A 270 -15.89 19.49 -7.17
CA PRO A 270 -17.09 19.42 -8.00
C PRO A 270 -16.92 18.65 -9.32
N ASP A 271 -15.69 18.63 -9.84
CA ASP A 271 -15.37 17.95 -11.11
C ASP A 271 -14.60 16.65 -10.87
N ASN A 272 -15.32 15.54 -10.97
CA ASN A 272 -14.76 14.19 -10.86
C ASN A 272 -13.76 13.82 -11.98
N LYS A 273 -13.65 14.63 -13.01
CA LYS A 273 -12.71 14.42 -14.14
C LYS A 273 -11.27 14.84 -13.80
N LYS A 274 -11.05 15.45 -12.63
CA LYS A 274 -9.73 15.88 -12.15
C LYS A 274 -9.18 15.00 -11.05
N LEU A 275 -9.67 13.77 -10.90
CA LEU A 275 -9.20 12.83 -9.91
C LEU A 275 -7.73 12.48 -10.16
N GLY A 276 -7.35 12.23 -11.41
CA GLY A 276 -5.98 11.92 -11.82
C GLY A 276 -5.02 13.04 -11.47
N ASP A 277 -5.35 14.28 -11.81
CA ASP A 277 -4.55 15.47 -11.49
C ASP A 277 -4.31 15.59 -9.97
N LEU A 278 -5.36 15.41 -9.17
CA LEU A 278 -5.26 15.49 -7.71
C LEU A 278 -4.43 14.33 -7.17
N LEU A 279 -4.67 13.12 -7.66
CA LEU A 279 -3.97 11.92 -7.23
C LEU A 279 -2.47 11.99 -7.60
N GLU A 280 -2.11 12.49 -8.79
CA GLU A 280 -0.73 12.67 -9.20
C GLU A 280 0.00 13.69 -8.31
N ARG A 281 -0.69 14.77 -7.90
CA ARG A 281 -0.14 15.73 -6.94
C ARG A 281 0.09 15.12 -5.56
N LEU A 282 -0.85 14.30 -5.09
CA LEU A 282 -0.75 13.66 -3.78
C LEU A 282 0.20 12.46 -3.78
N HIS A 283 0.32 11.70 -4.88
CA HIS A 283 1.15 10.51 -4.95
C HIS A 283 2.50 10.77 -5.62
N PRO A 284 3.62 10.26 -5.02
CA PRO A 284 3.72 9.76 -3.66
C PRO A 284 3.66 10.89 -2.63
N THR A 285 3.02 10.63 -1.48
CA THR A 285 2.97 11.61 -0.38
C THR A 285 4.35 11.76 0.29
N PRO A 286 4.65 12.87 0.97
CA PRO A 286 5.87 12.99 1.76
C PRO A 286 5.97 11.98 2.91
N ALA A 287 4.87 11.31 3.27
CA ALA A 287 4.88 10.22 4.25
C ALA A 287 5.62 8.98 3.73
N VAL A 288 5.71 8.81 2.41
CA VAL A 288 6.38 7.67 1.75
C VAL A 288 7.51 8.07 0.80
N CYS A 289 7.71 9.37 0.57
CA CYS A 289 8.74 9.89 -0.34
C CYS A 289 9.67 10.88 0.39
N GLY A 290 9.31 12.13 0.43
CA GLY A 290 10.10 13.19 1.06
C GLY A 290 9.72 14.57 0.54
N LEU A 291 10.52 15.57 0.91
CA LEU A 291 10.38 16.97 0.51
C LEU A 291 11.74 17.59 0.19
N PRO A 292 11.84 18.38 -0.91
CA PRO A 292 10.83 18.57 -1.98
C PRO A 292 10.52 17.28 -2.75
N LYS A 293 9.29 17.11 -3.23
CA LYS A 293 8.79 15.84 -3.79
C LYS A 293 9.62 15.33 -4.95
N GLU A 294 9.81 16.12 -6.00
CA GLU A 294 10.43 15.67 -7.26
C GLU A 294 11.91 15.29 -7.07
N GLU A 295 12.64 16.09 -6.30
CA GLU A 295 14.06 15.86 -6.02
C GLU A 295 14.25 14.64 -5.12
N THR A 296 13.44 14.50 -4.07
CA THR A 296 13.50 13.35 -3.16
C THR A 296 13.05 12.07 -3.82
N TYR A 297 12.04 12.12 -4.69
CA TYR A 297 11.61 10.98 -5.48
C TYR A 297 12.73 10.44 -6.38
N ARG A 298 13.43 11.34 -7.09
CA ARG A 298 14.60 10.97 -7.92
C ARG A 298 15.71 10.39 -7.05
N PHE A 299 16.04 11.07 -5.96
CA PHE A 299 17.08 10.63 -5.03
C PHE A 299 16.82 9.22 -4.48
N ILE A 300 15.59 8.93 -4.04
CA ILE A 300 15.20 7.61 -3.52
C ILE A 300 15.41 6.54 -4.59
N ARG A 301 14.94 6.78 -5.81
CA ARG A 301 15.09 5.82 -6.92
C ARG A 301 16.54 5.48 -7.25
N GLU A 302 17.43 6.45 -7.13
CA GLU A 302 18.85 6.30 -7.45
C GLU A 302 19.66 5.71 -6.28
N ASN A 303 19.25 5.92 -5.03
CA ASN A 303 20.08 5.66 -3.85
C ASN A 303 19.51 4.61 -2.87
N GLU A 304 18.24 4.23 -2.95
CA GLU A 304 17.65 3.25 -2.03
C GLU A 304 18.12 1.80 -2.32
N GLY A 305 18.58 1.52 -3.54
CA GLY A 305 19.27 0.28 -3.89
C GLY A 305 18.36 -0.94 -4.13
N TYR A 306 17.04 -0.76 -4.19
CA TYR A 306 16.08 -1.79 -4.59
C TYR A 306 14.82 -1.14 -5.19
N ASP A 307 14.01 -1.93 -5.90
CA ASP A 307 12.74 -1.49 -6.44
C ASP A 307 11.62 -1.74 -5.41
N ARG A 308 10.90 -0.70 -5.05
CA ARG A 308 9.74 -0.78 -4.14
C ARG A 308 8.56 -1.53 -4.75
N SER A 309 8.51 -1.66 -6.09
CA SER A 309 7.39 -2.27 -6.81
C SER A 309 6.07 -1.57 -6.40
N TYR A 310 5.10 -2.32 -5.91
CA TYR A 310 3.82 -1.78 -5.45
C TYR A 310 3.81 -1.27 -4.00
N TYR A 311 4.85 -1.52 -3.21
CA TYR A 311 5.01 -0.92 -1.89
C TYR A 311 5.18 0.60 -2.00
N SER A 312 4.54 1.38 -1.13
CA SER A 312 4.48 2.84 -1.16
C SER A 312 3.76 3.43 -2.40
N GLY A 313 3.14 2.58 -3.22
CA GLY A 313 2.18 2.98 -4.22
C GLY A 313 0.81 3.24 -3.60
N PHE A 314 -0.26 3.05 -4.36
CA PHE A 314 -1.63 3.13 -3.82
C PHE A 314 -2.50 1.98 -4.31
N ILE A 315 -3.58 1.71 -3.56
CA ILE A 315 -4.48 0.60 -3.82
C ILE A 315 -5.90 0.95 -3.36
N GLY A 316 -6.89 0.42 -4.05
CA GLY A 316 -8.27 0.57 -3.60
C GLY A 316 -9.30 0.55 -4.71
N TRP A 317 -10.48 1.08 -4.40
CA TRP A 317 -11.65 1.04 -5.27
C TRP A 317 -11.93 2.39 -5.93
N LEU A 318 -12.20 2.35 -7.24
CA LEU A 318 -12.65 3.48 -8.04
C LEU A 318 -14.08 3.24 -8.51
N ALA A 319 -14.97 4.22 -8.28
CA ALA A 319 -16.31 4.24 -8.83
C ALA A 319 -16.67 5.67 -9.23
N PRO A 320 -16.75 6.02 -10.53
CA PRO A 320 -17.00 7.39 -10.99
C PRO A 320 -18.29 8.01 -10.44
N GLU A 321 -19.33 7.18 -10.29
CA GLU A 321 -20.66 7.58 -9.80
C GLU A 321 -20.92 7.22 -8.32
N GLY A 322 -19.87 6.72 -7.61
CA GLY A 322 -20.02 6.23 -6.25
C GLY A 322 -18.82 6.54 -5.38
N LYS A 323 -18.73 5.78 -4.27
CA LYS A 323 -17.64 5.91 -3.31
C LYS A 323 -16.32 5.46 -3.93
N ARG A 324 -15.27 6.25 -3.71
CA ARG A 324 -13.89 5.95 -4.05
C ARG A 324 -13.08 5.89 -2.76
N ASP A 325 -12.26 4.87 -2.63
CA ASP A 325 -11.42 4.67 -1.45
C ASP A 325 -10.05 4.19 -1.91
N LEU A 326 -9.08 5.09 -1.91
CA LEU A 326 -7.68 4.84 -2.27
C LEU A 326 -6.79 5.02 -1.05
N TYR A 327 -5.93 4.04 -0.82
CA TYR A 327 -5.03 3.99 0.32
C TYR A 327 -3.58 3.88 -0.16
N VAL A 328 -2.63 4.46 0.58
CA VAL A 328 -1.22 4.23 0.34
C VAL A 328 -0.89 2.77 0.66
N ASN A 329 -0.19 2.07 -0.23
CA ASN A 329 0.12 0.66 -0.04
C ASN A 329 1.27 0.46 0.94
N LEU A 330 0.92 0.38 2.21
CA LEU A 330 1.83 0.21 3.35
C LEU A 330 1.47 -1.04 4.16
N ARG A 331 2.43 -1.44 5.04
CA ARG A 331 2.24 -2.63 5.89
C ARG A 331 1.74 -3.79 5.04
N CYS A 332 2.49 -4.09 3.99
CA CYS A 332 2.13 -5.08 2.98
C CYS A 332 3.26 -6.07 2.73
N MET A 333 2.90 -7.16 2.10
CA MET A 333 3.82 -8.16 1.58
C MET A 333 3.42 -8.61 0.18
N ASN A 334 4.43 -8.96 -0.62
CA ASN A 334 4.27 -9.74 -1.84
C ASN A 334 4.43 -11.21 -1.49
N ILE A 335 3.44 -12.03 -1.87
CA ILE A 335 3.40 -13.48 -1.62
C ILE A 335 3.90 -14.17 -2.88
N LEU A 336 5.08 -14.77 -2.81
CA LEU A 336 5.69 -15.56 -3.86
C LEU A 336 5.41 -17.06 -3.66
N ALA A 337 5.77 -17.90 -4.61
CA ALA A 337 5.56 -19.34 -4.52
C ALA A 337 6.34 -19.99 -3.36
N ASP A 338 7.53 -19.47 -3.05
CA ASP A 338 8.47 -20.04 -2.07
C ASP A 338 8.93 -19.06 -0.99
N ALA A 339 8.40 -17.83 -1.01
CA ALA A 339 8.81 -16.79 -0.07
C ALA A 339 7.75 -15.69 0.11
N PHE A 340 7.92 -14.92 1.16
CA PHE A 340 7.20 -13.65 1.42
C PHE A 340 8.20 -12.51 1.37
N VAL A 341 7.89 -11.45 0.62
CA VAL A 341 8.68 -10.22 0.63
C VAL A 341 7.90 -9.15 1.41
N LEU A 342 8.41 -8.81 2.59
CA LEU A 342 7.84 -7.80 3.48
C LEU A 342 8.52 -6.46 3.24
N TYR A 343 7.77 -5.37 3.43
CA TYR A 343 8.26 -4.01 3.22
C TYR A 343 7.97 -3.11 4.43
N ALA A 344 8.93 -2.26 4.77
CA ALA A 344 8.74 -1.19 5.75
C ALA A 344 9.67 -0.01 5.45
N GLY A 345 9.27 1.19 5.87
CA GLY A 345 10.07 2.40 5.76
C GLY A 345 9.74 3.39 6.88
N GLY A 346 10.64 4.33 7.11
CA GLY A 346 10.52 5.41 8.06
C GLY A 346 10.93 6.75 7.47
N GLY A 347 10.37 7.84 8.02
CA GLY A 347 10.73 9.20 7.65
C GLY A 347 12.04 9.60 8.32
N ILE A 348 13.04 9.94 7.51
CA ILE A 348 14.35 10.40 7.96
C ILE A 348 14.37 11.93 7.94
N LEU A 349 14.69 12.53 9.07
CA LEU A 349 14.98 13.95 9.27
C LEU A 349 16.45 14.13 9.63
N ALA A 350 16.94 15.38 9.60
CA ALA A 350 18.35 15.68 9.95
C ALA A 350 18.73 15.24 11.37
N SER A 351 17.75 15.12 12.27
CA SER A 351 17.88 14.68 13.66
C SER A 351 17.73 13.18 13.86
N SER A 352 17.40 12.42 12.80
CA SER A 352 17.17 10.97 12.90
C SER A 352 18.43 10.19 13.29
N GLU A 353 18.23 9.14 14.08
CA GLU A 353 19.27 8.22 14.53
C GLU A 353 19.06 6.83 13.92
N THR A 354 20.13 6.25 13.37
CA THR A 354 20.09 4.99 12.60
C THR A 354 19.40 3.85 13.34
N GLU A 355 19.73 3.68 14.62
CA GLU A 355 19.17 2.58 15.43
C GLU A 355 17.67 2.73 15.65
N SER A 356 17.23 3.96 15.93
CA SER A 356 15.81 4.27 16.12
C SER A 356 15.01 3.96 14.85
N GLU A 357 15.50 4.43 13.68
CA GLU A 357 14.83 4.22 12.40
C GLU A 357 14.83 2.74 11.98
N TRP A 358 15.91 2.01 12.27
CA TRP A 358 15.93 0.55 12.06
C TRP A 358 14.85 -0.15 12.89
N LEU A 359 14.78 0.14 14.20
CA LEU A 359 13.79 -0.45 15.10
C LEU A 359 12.35 -0.10 14.68
N GLU A 360 12.12 1.10 14.16
CA GLU A 360 10.83 1.49 13.61
C GLU A 360 10.45 0.62 12.42
N THR A 361 11.39 0.34 11.49
CA THR A 361 11.09 -0.58 10.36
C THR A 361 10.82 -2.00 10.83
N GLU A 362 11.56 -2.51 11.86
CA GLU A 362 11.28 -3.81 12.46
C GLU A 362 9.87 -3.88 13.03
N ALA A 363 9.47 -2.87 13.81
CA ALA A 363 8.13 -2.79 14.39
C ALA A 363 7.03 -2.75 13.31
N LYS A 364 7.26 -2.01 12.23
CA LYS A 364 6.32 -1.93 11.10
C LYS A 364 6.17 -3.26 10.36
N MET A 365 7.24 -4.04 10.20
CA MET A 365 7.19 -5.38 9.58
C MET A 365 6.40 -6.40 10.40
N GLN A 366 6.31 -6.23 11.73
CA GLN A 366 5.55 -7.14 12.59
C GLN A 366 4.08 -7.26 12.16
N THR A 367 3.51 -6.24 11.51
CA THR A 367 2.15 -6.31 10.97
C THR A 367 1.96 -7.51 10.02
N MET A 368 2.93 -7.75 9.14
CA MET A 368 2.87 -8.89 8.21
C MET A 368 3.43 -10.18 8.85
N MET A 369 4.47 -10.06 9.69
CA MET A 369 5.06 -11.23 10.39
C MET A 369 4.02 -12.00 11.20
N HIS A 370 3.15 -11.33 11.94
CA HIS A 370 2.07 -11.97 12.69
C HIS A 370 1.08 -12.74 11.79
N LEU A 371 0.99 -12.41 10.51
CA LEU A 371 0.13 -13.13 9.57
C LEU A 371 0.81 -14.38 8.99
N ILE A 372 2.13 -14.48 9.09
CA ILE A 372 2.94 -15.58 8.55
C ILE A 372 3.24 -16.62 9.63
N LEU A 373 3.67 -16.16 10.82
CA LEU A 373 4.25 -17.04 11.86
C LEU A 373 3.24 -17.86 12.68
N ASP A 374 1.97 -17.48 12.66
CA ASP A 374 0.93 -18.18 13.42
C ASP A 374 0.13 -19.19 12.55
N PHE A 375 0.72 -19.73 11.49
CA PHE A 375 0.20 -20.83 10.66
C PHE A 375 0.87 -22.14 11.02
#